data_e9a34316739451b249d6a6c7af562385
#
_entry.id   e9a34316739451b249d6a6c7af562385
#
_cell.length_a   1.000
_cell.length_b   1.000
_cell.length_c   1.000
_cell.angle_alpha   90.00
_cell.angle_beta   90.00
_cell.angle_gamma   90.00
#
_symmetry.space_group_name_H-M   'P 1'
#
loop_
_entity.id
_entity.type
_entity.pdbx_description
1 polymer ?
#
loop_
_entity_poly.entity_id
_entity_poly.type
_entity_poly.pdbx_seq_one_letter_code
_entity_poly.pdbx_strand_id
1 'polypeptide(L)'
;MHRLLQIFMKNEVLVPDYIFETSWEVCNKVGGIYTVLSSRAKTLMSTYQDRVVFIGPDLKQPTANVDFCEDERLLPEWKKAAADLGLKCRIGRWMVPGKPVAVLVDFAPFFEIKDNIYAEAWDLFRVDSIKAYGDYDEASMFSYAAGRFVEAVVSLCLKPTDKVVYQAHEWMSGLGMLFLKKHHPNVATIFTTHATSIGRSICGNDKQLYAFFDGYNGDQMAAELHMDAKHSIEKQSAWHADCFTTVSTFTDRECRQLLDKPVDVVLPNGFENDFVPKGKDFTAVRKQARKCILNVASALTGAAMPDDTLIVSTSGRNDYRCKGFDVFLESMAQLRAQLNEEGGKRQVLALIEVPCWLEGPRADLQEALKNPTGNALPNPIITHDLHNLNEDRIVCTIRNMGLENRPEDCVKVILVPCYLEGNDGIFNMPYYHLLAANDLALYPSYYEPWGYTPLESCAFHTPCVTTDLSGFGQWVDGVLGHEGTLEDGVRVIHRDDSNYMQVAQEMCQTVKDLLNAPSKQRTAIRNHAVSIANKAQWKHFIKYYFEAYNFALSRVAKK
;
A
#
# COMPACT_ATOMS: atom_id res chain seq x y z
N MET A 1 25.86 32.29 -20.84
CA MET A 1 24.44 32.25 -20.46
C MET A 1 23.51 31.98 -21.66
N HIS A 2 23.65 32.62 -22.81
CA HIS A 2 22.80 32.41 -24.02
C HIS A 2 22.95 31.01 -24.65
N ARG A 3 24.13 30.40 -24.62
CA ARG A 3 24.36 29.02 -25.15
C ARG A 3 23.80 27.91 -24.24
N LEU A 4 23.71 28.12 -22.93
CA LEU A 4 23.08 27.17 -21.99
C LEU A 4 21.56 27.22 -22.08
N LEU A 5 20.95 28.37 -22.31
CA LEU A 5 19.52 28.54 -22.57
C LEU A 5 19.06 27.90 -23.90
N GLN A 6 19.92 27.89 -24.93
CA GLN A 6 19.61 27.23 -26.20
C GLN A 6 19.70 25.68 -26.14
N ILE A 7 20.43 25.12 -25.18
CA ILE A 7 20.48 23.67 -24.95
C ILE A 7 19.21 23.17 -24.21
N PHE A 8 18.59 24.03 -23.40
CA PHE A 8 17.31 23.70 -22.72
C PHE A 8 16.05 23.86 -23.58
N MET A 9 16.14 24.45 -24.75
CA MET A 9 15.00 24.75 -25.65
C MET A 9 14.82 23.74 -26.80
N LYS A 10 15.42 22.55 -26.78
CA LYS A 10 15.33 21.58 -27.89
C LYS A 10 15.03 20.13 -27.50
N ASN A 11 14.57 19.83 -26.33
CA ASN A 11 14.03 18.49 -26.05
C ASN A 11 12.50 18.55 -26.15
N GLU A 12 12.01 18.15 -27.33
CA GLU A 12 10.58 17.89 -27.53
C GLU A 12 10.12 16.87 -26.48
N VAL A 13 9.11 17.20 -25.68
CA VAL A 13 8.55 16.26 -24.66
C VAL A 13 7.89 15.12 -25.41
N LEU A 14 8.47 13.93 -25.27
CA LEU A 14 7.92 12.73 -25.89
C LEU A 14 6.74 12.22 -25.07
N VAL A 15 5.62 12.00 -25.74
CA VAL A 15 4.37 11.50 -25.15
C VAL A 15 4.09 10.12 -25.73
N PRO A 16 3.76 9.11 -24.92
CA PRO A 16 3.41 7.78 -25.44
C PRO A 16 2.08 7.81 -26.21
N ASP A 17 2.02 7.00 -27.26
CA ASP A 17 0.78 6.72 -27.98
C ASP A 17 0.00 5.62 -27.27
N TYR A 18 0.69 4.63 -26.69
CA TYR A 18 0.11 3.53 -25.89
C TYR A 18 0.92 3.30 -24.63
N ILE A 19 0.22 2.97 -23.55
CA ILE A 19 0.79 2.61 -22.24
C ILE A 19 0.22 1.25 -21.83
N PHE A 20 1.11 0.28 -21.57
CA PHE A 20 0.77 -1.02 -21.01
C PHE A 20 1.31 -1.07 -19.57
N GLU A 21 0.43 -1.19 -18.60
CA GLU A 21 0.81 -1.33 -17.19
C GLU A 21 0.54 -2.77 -16.72
N THR A 22 1.58 -3.46 -16.29
CA THR A 22 1.52 -4.86 -15.88
C THR A 22 1.74 -4.99 -14.39
N SER A 23 0.81 -5.64 -13.71
CA SER A 23 0.91 -5.97 -12.29
C SER A 23 0.09 -7.21 -11.95
N TRP A 24 0.57 -8.01 -11.01
CA TRP A 24 -0.19 -9.10 -10.42
C TRP A 24 -1.50 -8.64 -9.78
N GLU A 25 -1.57 -7.37 -9.39
CA GLU A 25 -2.73 -6.79 -8.71
C GLU A 25 -3.76 -6.12 -9.64
N VAL A 26 -3.63 -6.22 -10.96
CA VAL A 26 -4.67 -5.77 -11.90
C VAL A 26 -5.86 -6.73 -11.86
N CYS A 27 -7.04 -6.21 -11.53
CA CYS A 27 -8.27 -6.99 -11.30
C CYS A 27 -8.08 -8.11 -10.23
N ASN A 28 -7.10 -7.96 -9.35
CA ASN A 28 -6.76 -8.90 -8.31
C ASN A 28 -6.31 -8.15 -7.05
N LYS A 29 -7.20 -7.95 -6.11
CA LYS A 29 -6.94 -7.14 -4.91
C LYS A 29 -6.15 -7.94 -3.89
N VAL A 30 -4.84 -7.69 -3.81
CA VAL A 30 -3.93 -8.33 -2.85
C VAL A 30 -3.32 -7.31 -1.89
N GLY A 31 -2.85 -6.16 -2.38
CA GLY A 31 -2.11 -5.19 -1.56
C GLY A 31 -2.24 -3.75 -2.02
N GLY A 32 -1.21 -2.95 -1.66
CA GLY A 32 -1.19 -1.51 -1.91
C GLY A 32 -1.02 -1.14 -3.39
N ILE A 33 -0.48 -2.02 -4.23
CA ILE A 33 -0.31 -1.75 -5.65
C ILE A 33 -1.68 -1.68 -6.35
N TYR A 34 -2.63 -2.53 -5.95
CA TYR A 34 -4.02 -2.40 -6.39
C TYR A 34 -4.53 -0.98 -6.16
N THR A 35 -4.31 -0.41 -4.98
CA THR A 35 -4.74 0.96 -4.66
C THR A 35 -4.04 2.00 -5.54
N VAL A 36 -2.73 1.85 -5.77
CA VAL A 36 -1.98 2.74 -6.68
C VAL A 36 -2.59 2.76 -8.07
N LEU A 37 -2.76 1.58 -8.68
CA LEU A 37 -3.20 1.45 -10.06
C LEU A 37 -4.67 1.84 -10.22
N SER A 38 -5.55 1.32 -9.37
CA SER A 38 -6.99 1.55 -9.45
C SER A 38 -7.38 3.01 -9.20
N SER A 39 -6.76 3.67 -8.21
CA SER A 39 -7.05 5.07 -7.91
C SER A 39 -6.47 6.02 -8.95
N ARG A 40 -5.34 5.69 -9.59
CA ARG A 40 -4.72 6.49 -10.66
C ARG A 40 -5.42 6.34 -12.01
N ALA A 41 -6.07 5.21 -12.25
CA ALA A 41 -6.64 4.85 -13.55
C ALA A 41 -7.50 5.98 -14.14
N LYS A 42 -8.39 6.58 -13.36
CA LYS A 42 -9.26 7.69 -13.81
C LYS A 42 -8.46 8.88 -14.34
N THR A 43 -7.37 9.25 -13.66
CA THR A 43 -6.51 10.37 -14.05
C THR A 43 -5.76 10.07 -15.35
N LEU A 44 -5.21 8.86 -15.52
CA LEU A 44 -4.59 8.43 -16.78
C LEU A 44 -5.59 8.37 -17.93
N MET A 45 -6.78 7.80 -17.70
CA MET A 45 -7.85 7.72 -18.69
C MET A 45 -8.31 9.08 -19.19
N SER A 46 -8.24 10.12 -18.36
CA SER A 46 -8.58 11.48 -18.77
C SER A 46 -7.64 12.03 -19.87
N THR A 47 -6.40 11.54 -19.92
CA THR A 47 -5.38 11.97 -20.89
C THR A 47 -5.26 11.02 -22.08
N TYR A 48 -5.21 9.73 -21.81
CA TYR A 48 -4.88 8.70 -22.82
C TYR A 48 -6.07 7.88 -23.28
N GLN A 49 -7.22 7.95 -22.59
CA GLN A 49 -8.42 7.14 -22.89
C GLN A 49 -8.08 5.63 -22.93
N ASP A 50 -8.63 4.90 -23.90
CA ASP A 50 -8.40 3.46 -24.07
C ASP A 50 -6.99 3.08 -24.57
N ARG A 51 -6.08 4.05 -24.66
CA ARG A 51 -4.65 3.82 -24.95
C ARG A 51 -3.81 3.48 -23.72
N VAL A 52 -4.42 3.50 -22.52
CA VAL A 52 -3.86 2.92 -21.30
C VAL A 52 -4.51 1.58 -21.07
N VAL A 53 -3.71 0.53 -21.02
CA VAL A 53 -4.15 -0.86 -20.89
C VAL A 53 -3.47 -1.49 -19.70
N PHE A 54 -4.27 -2.02 -18.78
CA PHE A 54 -3.77 -2.72 -17.60
C PHE A 54 -3.77 -4.23 -17.86
N ILE A 55 -2.65 -4.90 -17.56
CA ILE A 55 -2.48 -6.34 -17.79
C ILE A 55 -2.35 -7.04 -16.43
N GLY A 56 -3.24 -8.00 -16.19
CA GLY A 56 -3.27 -8.82 -14.99
C GLY A 56 -3.33 -10.32 -15.28
N PRO A 57 -3.20 -11.16 -14.24
CA PRO A 57 -3.30 -12.61 -14.37
C PRO A 57 -4.76 -13.06 -14.55
N ASP A 58 -5.00 -14.01 -15.43
CA ASP A 58 -6.30 -14.70 -15.50
C ASP A 58 -6.33 -15.84 -14.47
N LEU A 59 -6.66 -15.46 -13.23
CA LEU A 59 -6.79 -16.41 -12.12
C LEU A 59 -8.13 -17.14 -12.25
N LYS A 60 -8.10 -18.45 -12.41
CA LYS A 60 -9.30 -19.30 -12.47
C LYS A 60 -9.92 -19.41 -11.07
N GLN A 61 -10.71 -18.41 -10.70
CA GLN A 61 -11.44 -18.39 -9.43
C GLN A 61 -12.79 -19.13 -9.55
N PRO A 62 -13.27 -19.77 -8.46
CA PRO A 62 -14.57 -20.45 -8.47
C PRO A 62 -15.76 -19.49 -8.65
N THR A 63 -15.58 -18.21 -8.32
CA THR A 63 -16.59 -17.15 -8.43
C THR A 63 -16.19 -16.14 -9.49
N ALA A 64 -17.18 -15.47 -10.08
CA ALA A 64 -16.93 -14.40 -11.05
C ALA A 64 -16.08 -13.30 -10.44
N ASN A 65 -15.05 -12.85 -11.16
CA ASN A 65 -14.22 -11.73 -10.74
C ASN A 65 -15.04 -10.43 -10.80
N VAL A 66 -15.36 -9.87 -9.65
CA VAL A 66 -16.18 -8.65 -9.53
C VAL A 66 -15.46 -7.40 -10.04
N ASP A 67 -14.14 -7.44 -10.09
CA ASP A 67 -13.31 -6.35 -10.58
C ASP A 67 -13.15 -6.32 -12.11
N PHE A 68 -13.60 -7.36 -12.82
CA PHE A 68 -13.42 -7.47 -14.25
C PHE A 68 -14.75 -7.73 -14.99
N CYS A 69 -15.05 -6.90 -15.99
CA CYS A 69 -16.18 -7.08 -16.89
C CYS A 69 -15.66 -7.33 -18.30
N GLU A 70 -15.74 -8.56 -18.78
CA GLU A 70 -15.30 -8.93 -20.12
C GLU A 70 -16.19 -8.29 -21.19
N ASP A 71 -15.58 -7.79 -22.28
CA ASP A 71 -16.27 -7.27 -23.46
C ASP A 71 -15.60 -7.81 -24.73
N GLU A 72 -16.24 -8.79 -25.36
CA GLU A 72 -15.70 -9.43 -26.57
C GLU A 72 -15.63 -8.52 -27.80
N ARG A 73 -16.31 -7.36 -27.75
CA ARG A 73 -16.28 -6.35 -28.83
C ARG A 73 -15.16 -5.34 -28.65
N LEU A 74 -14.51 -5.35 -27.50
CA LEU A 74 -13.40 -4.45 -27.19
C LEU A 74 -12.10 -5.03 -27.74
N LEU A 75 -11.44 -4.29 -28.65
CA LEU A 75 -10.13 -4.63 -29.25
C LEU A 75 -10.07 -6.08 -29.81
N PRO A 76 -11.02 -6.52 -30.66
CA PRO A 76 -11.06 -7.89 -31.15
C PRO A 76 -9.82 -8.27 -31.97
N GLU A 77 -9.18 -7.30 -32.63
CA GLU A 77 -7.92 -7.49 -33.36
C GLU A 77 -6.74 -7.81 -32.42
N TRP A 78 -6.73 -7.28 -31.20
CA TRP A 78 -5.70 -7.59 -30.21
C TRP A 78 -5.88 -9.01 -29.64
N LYS A 79 -7.14 -9.41 -29.40
CA LYS A 79 -7.46 -10.77 -28.98
C LYS A 79 -7.05 -11.78 -30.04
N LYS A 80 -7.28 -11.45 -31.33
CA LYS A 80 -6.83 -12.26 -32.46
C LYS A 80 -5.31 -12.32 -32.55
N ALA A 81 -4.62 -11.18 -32.47
CA ALA A 81 -3.16 -11.12 -32.50
C ALA A 81 -2.52 -11.99 -31.40
N ALA A 82 -3.07 -11.94 -30.20
CA ALA A 82 -2.64 -12.81 -29.10
C ALA A 82 -2.84 -14.30 -29.46
N ALA A 83 -4.02 -14.66 -29.98
CA ALA A 83 -4.33 -16.04 -30.38
C ALA A 83 -3.42 -16.55 -31.51
N ASP A 84 -3.07 -15.70 -32.47
CA ASP A 84 -2.16 -16.03 -33.60
C ASP A 84 -0.74 -16.38 -33.08
N LEU A 85 -0.34 -15.87 -31.89
CA LEU A 85 0.90 -16.24 -31.18
C LEU A 85 0.69 -17.31 -30.08
N GLY A 86 -0.46 -18.00 -30.09
CA GLY A 86 -0.75 -19.07 -29.13
C GLY A 86 -1.11 -18.63 -27.72
N LEU A 87 -1.43 -17.33 -27.52
CA LEU A 87 -1.82 -16.78 -26.23
C LEU A 87 -3.33 -16.77 -26.05
N LYS A 88 -3.79 -17.13 -24.85
CA LYS A 88 -5.18 -16.94 -24.44
C LYS A 88 -5.27 -15.76 -23.52
N CYS A 89 -6.20 -14.85 -23.79
CA CYS A 89 -6.48 -13.71 -22.93
C CYS A 89 -7.96 -13.35 -22.95
N ARG A 90 -8.38 -12.65 -21.92
CA ARG A 90 -9.70 -12.02 -21.82
C ARG A 90 -9.50 -10.52 -21.84
N ILE A 91 -10.28 -9.78 -22.63
CA ILE A 91 -10.22 -8.33 -22.74
C ILE A 91 -11.55 -7.76 -22.26
N GLY A 92 -11.49 -6.69 -21.49
CA GLY A 92 -12.67 -6.05 -20.91
C GLY A 92 -12.34 -4.77 -20.17
N ARG A 93 -13.14 -4.47 -19.15
CA ARG A 93 -13.00 -3.29 -18.32
C ARG A 93 -12.69 -3.67 -16.88
N TRP A 94 -11.70 -3.00 -16.29
CA TRP A 94 -11.49 -3.03 -14.86
C TRP A 94 -12.56 -2.18 -14.17
N MET A 95 -13.31 -2.74 -13.22
CA MET A 95 -14.48 -2.11 -12.59
C MET A 95 -14.10 -1.14 -11.47
N VAL A 96 -13.09 -0.32 -11.71
CA VAL A 96 -12.61 0.78 -10.86
C VAL A 96 -12.93 2.14 -11.48
N PRO A 97 -12.76 3.27 -10.76
CA PRO A 97 -13.00 4.60 -11.32
C PRO A 97 -12.23 4.84 -12.64
N GLY A 98 -12.96 5.27 -13.68
CA GLY A 98 -12.42 5.43 -15.02
C GLY A 98 -12.63 4.21 -15.93
N LYS A 99 -12.92 3.04 -15.39
CA LYS A 99 -13.17 1.78 -16.12
C LYS A 99 -12.16 1.55 -17.26
N PRO A 100 -10.85 1.54 -16.97
CA PRO A 100 -9.81 1.39 -18.00
C PRO A 100 -9.92 0.03 -18.68
N VAL A 101 -9.30 -0.07 -19.86
CA VAL A 101 -9.11 -1.37 -20.53
C VAL A 101 -8.26 -2.27 -19.65
N ALA A 102 -8.71 -3.49 -19.43
CA ALA A 102 -7.96 -4.54 -18.75
C ALA A 102 -7.85 -5.78 -19.63
N VAL A 103 -6.69 -6.40 -19.58
CA VAL A 103 -6.40 -7.67 -20.25
C VAL A 103 -5.95 -8.67 -19.19
N LEU A 104 -6.66 -9.80 -19.08
CA LEU A 104 -6.27 -10.90 -18.23
C LEU A 104 -5.64 -12.00 -19.09
N VAL A 105 -4.37 -12.32 -18.80
CA VAL A 105 -3.60 -13.29 -19.58
C VAL A 105 -3.59 -14.68 -18.93
N ASP A 106 -3.88 -15.72 -19.70
CA ASP A 106 -3.69 -17.11 -19.26
C ASP A 106 -2.21 -17.47 -19.37
N PHE A 107 -1.58 -17.66 -18.24
CA PHE A 107 -0.15 -17.97 -18.13
C PHE A 107 0.15 -19.45 -17.87
N ALA A 108 -0.88 -20.28 -17.64
CA ALA A 108 -0.72 -21.70 -17.34
C ALA A 108 0.06 -22.47 -18.43
N PRO A 109 -0.13 -22.22 -19.75
CA PRO A 109 0.62 -22.94 -20.77
C PRO A 109 2.13 -22.75 -20.73
N PHE A 110 2.61 -21.64 -20.15
CA PHE A 110 4.06 -21.34 -20.09
C PHE A 110 4.81 -22.19 -19.08
N PHE A 111 4.12 -22.86 -18.15
CA PHE A 111 4.77 -23.82 -17.25
C PHE A 111 5.42 -25.00 -18.01
N GLU A 112 4.91 -25.39 -19.18
CA GLU A 112 5.47 -26.46 -20.01
C GLU A 112 6.88 -26.12 -20.56
N ILE A 113 7.16 -24.82 -20.74
CA ILE A 113 8.44 -24.33 -21.27
C ILE A 113 9.20 -23.45 -20.26
N LYS A 114 8.81 -23.50 -18.99
CA LYS A 114 9.36 -22.66 -17.91
C LYS A 114 10.88 -22.73 -17.85
N ASP A 115 11.46 -23.91 -17.90
CA ASP A 115 12.90 -24.09 -17.79
C ASP A 115 13.65 -23.44 -18.97
N ASN A 116 13.09 -23.45 -20.17
CA ASN A 116 13.67 -22.75 -21.33
C ASN A 116 13.60 -21.22 -21.13
N ILE A 117 12.49 -20.71 -20.60
CA ILE A 117 12.32 -19.28 -20.29
C ILE A 117 13.35 -18.85 -19.24
N TYR A 118 13.56 -19.64 -18.20
CA TYR A 118 14.53 -19.33 -17.15
C TYR A 118 15.97 -19.43 -17.66
N ALA A 119 16.28 -20.41 -18.52
CA ALA A 119 17.59 -20.52 -19.15
C ALA A 119 17.91 -19.29 -20.02
N GLU A 120 16.95 -18.84 -20.83
CA GLU A 120 17.10 -17.61 -21.62
C GLU A 120 17.30 -16.39 -20.75
N ALA A 121 16.50 -16.22 -19.67
CA ALA A 121 16.63 -15.12 -18.72
C ALA A 121 18.00 -15.10 -18.01
N TRP A 122 18.53 -16.28 -17.69
CA TRP A 122 19.89 -16.42 -17.16
C TRP A 122 20.95 -16.03 -18.21
N ASP A 123 20.84 -16.55 -19.41
CA ASP A 123 21.84 -16.30 -20.45
C ASP A 123 21.92 -14.83 -20.84
N LEU A 124 20.76 -14.17 -20.98
CA LEU A 124 20.67 -12.79 -21.45
C LEU A 124 20.86 -11.75 -20.33
N PHE A 125 20.31 -12.01 -19.15
CA PHE A 125 20.19 -11.01 -18.09
C PHE A 125 20.77 -11.46 -16.75
N ARG A 126 21.23 -12.72 -16.63
CA ARG A 126 21.73 -13.29 -15.37
C ARG A 126 20.64 -13.32 -14.27
N VAL A 127 19.38 -13.55 -14.64
CA VAL A 127 18.30 -13.77 -13.68
C VAL A 127 18.41 -15.19 -13.12
N ASP A 128 18.72 -15.32 -11.84
CA ASP A 128 18.91 -16.62 -11.17
C ASP A 128 17.57 -17.15 -10.65
N SER A 129 16.95 -18.05 -11.41
CA SER A 129 15.69 -18.70 -11.05
C SER A 129 15.89 -20.12 -10.47
N ILE A 130 17.13 -20.59 -10.30
CA ILE A 130 17.39 -21.98 -9.84
C ILE A 130 16.89 -22.22 -8.42
N LYS A 131 17.00 -21.20 -7.55
CA LYS A 131 16.54 -21.25 -6.17
C LYS A 131 15.12 -20.72 -5.98
N ALA A 132 14.30 -20.71 -7.04
CA ALA A 132 12.92 -20.26 -6.98
C ALA A 132 12.08 -21.14 -6.05
N TYR A 133 11.18 -20.49 -5.30
CA TYR A 133 10.23 -21.16 -4.42
C TYR A 133 8.95 -20.32 -4.24
N GLY A 134 7.92 -20.93 -3.68
CA GLY A 134 6.65 -20.26 -3.37
C GLY A 134 5.95 -19.76 -4.63
N ASP A 135 5.62 -18.48 -4.64
CA ASP A 135 4.86 -17.78 -5.69
C ASP A 135 5.71 -17.31 -6.88
N TYR A 136 7.01 -17.63 -6.92
CA TYR A 136 7.92 -17.13 -7.96
C TYR A 136 7.52 -17.63 -9.36
N ASP A 137 7.23 -18.91 -9.50
CA ASP A 137 6.93 -19.53 -10.78
C ASP A 137 5.64 -18.96 -11.39
N GLU A 138 4.58 -18.82 -10.60
CA GLU A 138 3.33 -18.22 -11.07
C GLU A 138 3.51 -16.78 -11.53
N ALA A 139 4.18 -15.96 -10.71
CA ALA A 139 4.44 -14.56 -11.03
C ALA A 139 5.30 -14.40 -12.28
N SER A 140 6.36 -15.21 -12.43
CA SER A 140 7.26 -15.14 -13.58
C SER A 140 6.57 -15.60 -14.86
N MET A 141 5.77 -16.66 -14.84
CA MET A 141 5.01 -17.12 -16.02
C MET A 141 3.93 -16.13 -16.42
N PHE A 142 3.24 -15.52 -15.44
CA PHE A 142 2.34 -14.39 -15.69
C PHE A 142 3.06 -13.24 -16.38
N SER A 143 4.18 -12.82 -15.81
CA SER A 143 4.99 -11.72 -16.34
C SER A 143 5.41 -11.98 -17.79
N TYR A 144 5.92 -13.19 -18.06
CA TYR A 144 6.29 -13.60 -19.42
C TYR A 144 5.10 -13.57 -20.38
N ALA A 145 3.94 -14.11 -19.97
CA ALA A 145 2.71 -14.06 -20.77
C ALA A 145 2.27 -12.63 -21.09
N ALA A 146 2.40 -11.71 -20.12
CA ALA A 146 2.11 -10.29 -20.32
C ALA A 146 3.05 -9.64 -21.36
N GLY A 147 4.35 -9.95 -21.30
CA GLY A 147 5.32 -9.52 -22.31
C GLY A 147 4.99 -10.04 -23.71
N ARG A 148 4.61 -11.33 -23.82
CA ARG A 148 4.18 -11.97 -25.08
C ARG A 148 2.88 -11.35 -25.64
N PHE A 149 1.95 -10.96 -24.77
CA PHE A 149 0.75 -10.24 -25.20
C PHE A 149 1.11 -8.88 -25.84
N VAL A 150 1.98 -8.11 -25.19
CA VAL A 150 2.42 -6.81 -25.73
C VAL A 150 3.20 -6.99 -27.03
N GLU A 151 4.05 -8.02 -27.14
CA GLU A 151 4.71 -8.41 -28.40
C GLU A 151 3.69 -8.60 -29.53
N ALA A 152 2.62 -9.39 -29.29
CA ALA A 152 1.59 -9.65 -30.29
C ALA A 152 0.92 -8.36 -30.78
N VAL A 153 0.55 -7.47 -29.83
CA VAL A 153 -0.11 -6.20 -30.14
C VAL A 153 0.82 -5.26 -30.91
N VAL A 154 2.05 -5.10 -30.45
CA VAL A 154 3.03 -4.20 -31.09
C VAL A 154 3.38 -4.67 -32.50
N SER A 155 3.55 -5.98 -32.70
CA SER A 155 3.95 -6.54 -33.98
C SER A 155 2.83 -6.59 -35.03
N LEU A 156 1.58 -6.79 -34.59
CA LEU A 156 0.47 -7.11 -35.51
C LEU A 156 -0.62 -6.02 -35.56
N CYS A 157 -0.70 -5.16 -34.56
CA CYS A 157 -1.80 -4.19 -34.45
C CYS A 157 -1.36 -2.73 -34.43
N LEU A 158 -0.14 -2.42 -33.98
CA LEU A 158 0.34 -1.04 -33.89
C LEU A 158 1.21 -0.64 -35.08
N LYS A 159 1.37 0.66 -35.28
CA LYS A 159 2.26 1.20 -36.32
C LYS A 159 3.70 1.20 -35.81
N PRO A 160 4.70 1.00 -36.67
CA PRO A 160 6.11 1.08 -36.28
C PRO A 160 6.52 2.45 -35.71
N THR A 161 5.73 3.50 -35.97
CA THR A 161 5.95 4.87 -35.47
C THR A 161 5.30 5.15 -34.14
N ASP A 162 4.42 4.27 -33.65
CA ASP A 162 3.73 4.45 -32.38
C ASP A 162 4.72 4.34 -31.21
N LYS A 163 4.68 5.31 -30.32
CA LYS A 163 5.51 5.34 -29.11
C LYS A 163 4.81 4.53 -28.02
N VAL A 164 5.39 3.40 -27.68
CA VAL A 164 4.83 2.46 -26.71
C VAL A 164 5.66 2.46 -25.44
N VAL A 165 4.98 2.57 -24.30
CA VAL A 165 5.55 2.41 -22.97
C VAL A 165 4.99 1.14 -22.35
N TYR A 166 5.88 0.30 -21.82
CA TYR A 166 5.55 -0.85 -20.97
C TYR A 166 6.05 -0.60 -19.57
N GLN A 167 5.15 -0.48 -18.59
CA GLN A 167 5.49 -0.29 -17.18
C GLN A 167 5.21 -1.57 -16.39
N ALA A 168 6.26 -2.14 -15.83
CA ALA A 168 6.22 -3.32 -14.97
C ALA A 168 6.27 -2.91 -13.48
N HIS A 169 5.35 -3.44 -12.67
CA HIS A 169 5.29 -3.17 -11.24
C HIS A 169 5.77 -4.37 -10.43
N GLU A 170 6.82 -4.16 -9.63
CA GLU A 170 7.46 -5.17 -8.76
C GLU A 170 8.17 -6.29 -9.53
N TRP A 171 8.97 -7.09 -8.81
CA TRP A 171 9.67 -8.26 -9.32
C TRP A 171 8.74 -9.23 -10.05
N MET A 172 7.48 -9.31 -9.62
CA MET A 172 6.44 -10.17 -10.18
C MET A 172 6.12 -9.89 -11.65
N SER A 173 6.47 -8.73 -12.17
CA SER A 173 6.25 -8.35 -13.59
C SER A 173 7.54 -8.06 -14.36
N GLY A 174 8.70 -8.30 -13.74
CA GLY A 174 10.01 -7.99 -14.32
C GLY A 174 10.36 -8.85 -15.54
N LEU A 175 10.03 -10.14 -15.55
CA LEU A 175 10.45 -11.06 -16.62
C LEU A 175 9.86 -10.68 -17.99
N GLY A 176 8.59 -10.25 -18.04
CA GLY A 176 7.97 -9.79 -19.29
C GLY A 176 8.58 -8.48 -19.80
N MET A 177 9.02 -7.61 -18.91
CA MET A 177 9.75 -6.40 -19.27
C MET A 177 11.12 -6.76 -19.87
N LEU A 178 11.87 -7.68 -19.26
CA LEU A 178 13.16 -8.14 -19.77
C LEU A 178 13.00 -8.83 -21.14
N PHE A 179 11.96 -9.64 -21.32
CA PHE A 179 11.61 -10.22 -22.60
C PHE A 179 11.40 -9.14 -23.68
N LEU A 180 10.58 -8.12 -23.43
CA LEU A 180 10.36 -7.01 -24.36
C LEU A 180 11.62 -6.22 -24.65
N LYS A 181 12.46 -6.02 -23.64
CA LYS A 181 13.75 -5.34 -23.79
C LYS A 181 14.65 -6.01 -24.82
N LYS A 182 14.59 -7.33 -24.90
CA LYS A 182 15.39 -8.12 -25.86
C LYS A 182 14.73 -8.17 -27.23
N HIS A 183 13.44 -8.50 -27.30
CA HIS A 183 12.76 -8.84 -28.53
C HIS A 183 12.09 -7.64 -29.21
N HIS A 184 11.74 -6.59 -28.43
CA HIS A 184 11.09 -5.37 -28.91
C HIS A 184 11.76 -4.11 -28.34
N PRO A 185 13.04 -3.83 -28.71
CA PRO A 185 13.83 -2.73 -28.13
C PRO A 185 13.24 -1.34 -28.38
N ASN A 186 12.27 -1.22 -29.30
CA ASN A 186 11.54 0.04 -29.55
C ASN A 186 10.43 0.30 -28.53
N VAL A 187 10.03 -0.69 -27.75
CA VAL A 187 9.13 -0.49 -26.61
C VAL A 187 9.93 0.11 -25.45
N ALA A 188 9.54 1.30 -25.02
CA ALA A 188 10.17 1.94 -23.87
C ALA A 188 9.73 1.25 -22.57
N THR A 189 10.68 0.79 -21.78
CA THR A 189 10.42 0.00 -20.59
C THR A 189 10.60 0.82 -19.31
N ILE A 190 9.63 0.71 -18.39
CA ILE A 190 9.70 1.29 -17.05
C ILE A 190 9.58 0.14 -16.04
N PHE A 191 10.48 0.10 -15.08
CA PHE A 191 10.37 -0.80 -13.94
C PHE A 191 10.12 0.01 -12.67
N THR A 192 9.05 -0.33 -11.95
CA THR A 192 8.68 0.33 -10.70
C THR A 192 8.76 -0.66 -9.55
N THR A 193 9.71 -0.46 -8.64
CA THR A 193 9.72 -1.20 -7.37
C THR A 193 9.02 -0.37 -6.29
N HIS A 194 8.00 -0.96 -5.64
CA HIS A 194 7.23 -0.29 -4.59
C HIS A 194 7.85 -0.49 -3.21
N ALA A 195 8.64 -1.53 -3.06
CA ALA A 195 9.49 -1.85 -1.91
C ALA A 195 10.58 -2.80 -2.38
N THR A 196 11.81 -2.62 -1.96
CA THR A 196 12.82 -3.61 -2.29
C THR A 196 12.50 -4.96 -1.64
N SER A 197 12.59 -6.06 -2.38
CA SER A 197 12.32 -7.40 -1.87
C SER A 197 13.22 -7.73 -0.67
N ILE A 198 14.48 -7.30 -0.72
CA ILE A 198 15.46 -7.54 0.34
C ILE A 198 15.23 -6.63 1.55
N GLY A 199 14.97 -5.33 1.37
CA GLY A 199 14.67 -4.42 2.47
C GLY A 199 13.47 -4.90 3.29
N ARG A 200 12.40 -5.30 2.59
CA ARG A 200 11.23 -5.90 3.22
C ARG A 200 11.56 -7.20 3.97
N SER A 201 12.37 -8.08 3.38
CA SER A 201 12.75 -9.35 3.99
C SER A 201 13.64 -9.18 5.21
N ILE A 202 14.58 -8.23 5.20
CA ILE A 202 15.40 -7.90 6.38
C ILE A 202 14.49 -7.50 7.55
N CYS A 203 13.56 -6.58 7.31
CA CYS A 203 12.61 -6.12 8.33
C CYS A 203 11.65 -7.23 8.79
N GLY A 204 11.12 -8.02 7.85
CA GLY A 204 10.18 -9.11 8.13
C GLY A 204 10.80 -10.28 8.91
N ASN A 205 12.12 -10.43 8.87
CA ASN A 205 12.88 -11.41 9.65
C ASN A 205 13.45 -10.82 10.95
N ASP A 206 12.87 -9.76 11.47
CA ASP A 206 13.25 -9.09 12.73
C ASP A 206 14.72 -8.60 12.78
N LYS A 207 15.38 -8.44 11.60
CA LYS A 207 16.73 -7.87 11.51
C LYS A 207 16.68 -6.34 11.54
N GLN A 208 17.74 -5.73 12.04
CA GLN A 208 17.89 -4.28 12.07
C GLN A 208 18.31 -3.78 10.68
N LEU A 209 17.40 -3.09 9.98
CA LEU A 209 17.69 -2.57 8.64
C LEU A 209 18.55 -1.31 8.72
N TYR A 210 18.17 -0.35 9.56
CA TYR A 210 18.72 1.00 9.51
C TYR A 210 20.04 1.15 10.23
N ALA A 211 20.25 0.43 11.37
CA ALA A 211 21.50 0.45 12.11
C ALA A 211 22.70 -0.10 11.30
N PHE A 212 22.44 -1.03 10.40
CA PHE A 212 23.46 -1.67 9.57
C PHE A 212 23.29 -1.38 8.07
N PHE A 213 22.48 -0.38 7.72
CA PHE A 213 22.04 -0.12 6.35
C PHE A 213 23.19 -0.04 5.35
N ASP A 214 24.17 0.80 5.63
CA ASP A 214 25.29 1.06 4.73
C ASP A 214 26.29 -0.14 4.63
N GLY A 215 26.15 -1.13 5.53
CA GLY A 215 26.95 -2.37 5.51
C GLY A 215 26.27 -3.53 4.79
N TYR A 216 24.99 -3.44 4.48
CA TYR A 216 24.30 -4.52 3.77
C TYR A 216 24.68 -4.56 2.29
N ASN A 217 24.97 -5.78 1.80
CA ASN A 217 25.06 -6.09 0.38
C ASN A 217 23.80 -6.85 -0.04
N GLY A 218 23.08 -6.39 -1.08
CA GLY A 218 21.82 -6.97 -1.50
C GLY A 218 21.92 -8.43 -1.92
N ASP A 219 22.94 -8.80 -2.70
CA ASP A 219 23.14 -10.17 -3.17
C ASP A 219 23.47 -11.11 -2.01
N GLN A 220 24.31 -10.67 -1.06
CA GLN A 220 24.62 -11.44 0.14
C GLN A 220 23.38 -11.65 1.02
N MET A 221 22.60 -10.60 1.23
CA MET A 221 21.35 -10.68 2.01
C MET A 221 20.31 -11.55 1.32
N ALA A 222 20.24 -11.51 -0.01
CA ALA A 222 19.37 -12.40 -0.77
C ALA A 222 19.71 -13.87 -0.54
N ALA A 223 21.00 -14.22 -0.56
CA ALA A 223 21.46 -15.58 -0.28
C ALA A 223 21.17 -16.00 1.17
N GLU A 224 21.40 -15.09 2.15
CA GLU A 224 21.16 -15.36 3.57
C GLU A 224 19.65 -15.58 3.87
N LEU A 225 18.78 -14.79 3.23
CA LEU A 225 17.33 -14.83 3.45
C LEU A 225 16.59 -15.74 2.47
N HIS A 226 17.32 -16.50 1.64
CA HIS A 226 16.76 -17.36 0.58
C HIS A 226 15.84 -16.61 -0.40
N MET A 227 16.22 -15.38 -0.74
CA MET A 227 15.50 -14.50 -1.67
C MET A 227 16.19 -14.37 -3.03
N ASP A 228 17.17 -15.25 -3.35
CA ASP A 228 18.04 -15.15 -4.53
C ASP A 228 17.24 -14.89 -5.82
N ALA A 229 16.22 -15.68 -6.09
CA ALA A 229 15.46 -15.58 -7.34
C ALA A 229 14.67 -14.26 -7.43
N LYS A 230 13.95 -13.89 -6.36
CA LYS A 230 13.15 -12.65 -6.33
C LYS A 230 14.05 -11.41 -6.40
N HIS A 231 15.15 -11.42 -5.68
CA HIS A 231 16.14 -10.34 -5.72
C HIS A 231 16.79 -10.23 -7.09
N SER A 232 17.20 -11.35 -7.67
CA SER A 232 17.86 -11.38 -8.98
C SER A 232 17.00 -10.75 -10.06
N ILE A 233 15.73 -11.15 -10.18
CA ILE A 233 14.82 -10.58 -11.18
C ILE A 233 14.51 -9.10 -10.91
N GLU A 234 14.37 -8.68 -9.65
CA GLU A 234 14.18 -7.28 -9.28
C GLU A 234 15.39 -6.43 -9.69
N LYS A 235 16.60 -6.88 -9.31
CA LYS A 235 17.86 -6.20 -9.62
C LYS A 235 18.07 -6.08 -11.14
N GLN A 236 17.90 -7.18 -11.88
CA GLN A 236 18.11 -7.17 -13.33
C GLN A 236 17.04 -6.32 -14.04
N SER A 237 15.79 -6.32 -13.56
CA SER A 237 14.76 -5.44 -14.10
C SER A 237 15.11 -3.96 -13.88
N ALA A 238 15.59 -3.60 -12.68
CA ALA A 238 16.04 -2.25 -12.39
C ALA A 238 17.20 -1.80 -13.31
N TRP A 239 18.17 -2.68 -13.55
CA TRP A 239 19.35 -2.38 -14.36
C TRP A 239 19.05 -2.26 -15.86
N HIS A 240 18.11 -3.02 -16.37
CA HIS A 240 17.82 -3.09 -17.81
C HIS A 240 16.67 -2.21 -18.27
N ALA A 241 15.81 -1.71 -17.38
CA ALA A 241 14.75 -0.76 -17.73
C ALA A 241 15.29 0.52 -18.38
N ASP A 242 14.52 1.11 -19.29
CA ASP A 242 14.84 2.44 -19.83
C ASP A 242 14.58 3.54 -18.79
N CYS A 243 13.65 3.31 -17.86
CA CYS A 243 13.46 4.17 -16.69
C CYS A 243 13.21 3.28 -15.46
N PHE A 244 14.06 3.39 -14.46
CA PHE A 244 13.88 2.75 -13.16
C PHE A 244 13.23 3.72 -12.18
N THR A 245 12.18 3.30 -11.49
CA THR A 245 11.38 4.15 -10.63
C THR A 245 11.04 3.49 -9.30
N THR A 246 10.79 4.29 -8.28
CA THR A 246 10.24 3.87 -6.99
C THR A 246 9.30 4.90 -6.42
N VAL A 247 8.68 4.64 -5.26
CA VAL A 247 7.59 5.44 -4.71
C VAL A 247 8.02 6.57 -3.76
N SER A 248 9.25 6.55 -3.26
CA SER A 248 9.75 7.57 -2.34
C SER A 248 11.27 7.73 -2.43
N THR A 249 11.78 8.85 -1.95
CA THR A 249 13.23 9.09 -1.81
C THR A 249 13.86 8.12 -0.83
N PHE A 250 13.09 7.68 0.15
CA PHE A 250 13.52 6.68 1.12
C PHE A 250 13.76 5.32 0.47
N THR A 251 12.83 4.87 -0.38
CA THR A 251 13.01 3.62 -1.14
C THR A 251 14.10 3.75 -2.22
N ASP A 252 14.35 4.97 -2.79
CA ASP A 252 15.51 5.18 -3.67
C ASP A 252 16.83 4.91 -2.93
N ARG A 253 16.93 5.30 -1.66
CA ARG A 253 18.10 4.96 -0.84
C ARG A 253 18.29 3.45 -0.72
N GLU A 254 17.20 2.69 -0.53
CA GLU A 254 17.25 1.22 -0.53
C GLU A 254 17.67 0.65 -1.89
N CYS A 255 17.12 1.20 -2.98
CA CYS A 255 17.48 0.77 -4.33
C CYS A 255 18.99 0.96 -4.59
N ARG A 256 19.56 2.08 -4.16
CA ARG A 256 21.01 2.34 -4.28
C ARG A 256 21.84 1.33 -3.52
N GLN A 257 21.45 1.00 -2.28
CA GLN A 257 22.21 0.12 -1.40
C GLN A 257 22.02 -1.36 -1.72
N LEU A 258 20.78 -1.78 -2.02
CA LEU A 258 20.44 -3.20 -2.11
C LEU A 258 20.34 -3.71 -3.56
N LEU A 259 20.07 -2.82 -4.54
CA LEU A 259 20.01 -3.16 -5.96
C LEU A 259 21.22 -2.59 -6.74
N ASP A 260 22.14 -1.88 -6.08
CA ASP A 260 23.26 -1.17 -6.67
C ASP A 260 22.85 -0.21 -7.81
N LYS A 261 21.64 0.36 -7.71
CA LYS A 261 21.05 1.17 -8.77
C LYS A 261 20.18 2.31 -8.20
N PRO A 262 20.56 3.58 -8.44
CA PRO A 262 19.66 4.70 -8.16
C PRO A 262 18.46 4.70 -9.11
N VAL A 263 17.32 5.21 -8.65
CA VAL A 263 16.17 5.41 -9.53
C VAL A 263 16.37 6.63 -10.44
N ASP A 264 15.74 6.59 -11.62
CA ASP A 264 15.74 7.71 -12.56
C ASP A 264 14.66 8.75 -12.17
N VAL A 265 13.49 8.28 -11.67
CA VAL A 265 12.37 9.13 -11.26
C VAL A 265 11.68 8.54 -10.02
N VAL A 266 11.34 9.38 -9.05
CA VAL A 266 10.50 9.00 -7.91
C VAL A 266 9.03 9.26 -8.24
N LEU A 267 8.18 8.25 -8.06
CA LEU A 267 6.74 8.26 -8.35
C LEU A 267 5.93 8.20 -7.05
N PRO A 268 5.71 9.30 -6.33
CA PRO A 268 4.93 9.28 -5.10
C PRO A 268 3.50 8.82 -5.35
N ASN A 269 2.95 8.06 -4.41
CA ASN A 269 1.62 7.49 -4.55
C ASN A 269 0.54 8.51 -4.18
N GLY A 270 -0.30 8.83 -5.14
CA GLY A 270 -1.42 9.75 -4.95
C GLY A 270 -2.66 9.07 -4.39
N PHE A 271 -3.66 9.89 -4.10
CA PHE A 271 -4.96 9.48 -3.61
C PHE A 271 -6.08 10.21 -4.36
N GLU A 272 -7.24 9.59 -4.46
CA GLU A 272 -8.46 10.24 -4.92
C GLU A 272 -9.43 10.39 -3.75
N ASN A 273 -9.99 11.58 -3.58
CA ASN A 273 -10.91 11.86 -2.48
C ASN A 273 -12.37 12.00 -2.93
N ASP A 274 -12.69 11.60 -4.16
CA ASP A 274 -14.04 11.72 -4.73
C ASP A 274 -15.09 10.94 -3.92
N PHE A 275 -14.68 9.85 -3.28
CA PHE A 275 -15.57 9.00 -2.48
C PHE A 275 -15.61 9.38 -0.99
N VAL A 276 -14.82 10.36 -0.55
CA VAL A 276 -14.89 10.88 0.81
C VAL A 276 -16.19 11.68 0.97
N PRO A 277 -17.07 11.34 1.92
CA PRO A 277 -18.30 12.08 2.16
C PRO A 277 -18.00 13.56 2.49
N LYS A 278 -18.89 14.48 2.10
CA LYS A 278 -18.64 15.92 2.26
C LYS A 278 -19.72 16.58 3.13
N GLY A 279 -19.34 17.62 3.84
CA GLY A 279 -20.27 18.47 4.57
C GLY A 279 -21.16 17.71 5.56
N LYS A 280 -22.48 17.79 5.38
CA LYS A 280 -23.47 17.13 6.27
C LYS A 280 -23.38 15.61 6.22
N ASP A 281 -23.06 15.03 5.06
CA ASP A 281 -22.96 13.58 4.91
C ASP A 281 -21.74 13.04 5.68
N PHE A 282 -20.61 13.73 5.63
CA PHE A 282 -19.45 13.39 6.45
C PHE A 282 -19.78 13.43 7.95
N THR A 283 -20.47 14.48 8.39
CA THR A 283 -20.88 14.61 9.79
C THR A 283 -21.80 13.48 10.23
N ALA A 284 -22.74 13.08 9.37
CA ALA A 284 -23.66 11.98 9.63
C ALA A 284 -22.94 10.64 9.73
N VAL A 285 -22.06 10.33 8.76
CA VAL A 285 -21.23 9.12 8.74
C VAL A 285 -20.38 9.05 10.00
N ARG A 286 -19.65 10.12 10.33
CA ARG A 286 -18.82 10.18 11.54
C ARG A 286 -19.63 9.91 12.81
N LYS A 287 -20.79 10.55 12.95
CA LYS A 287 -21.64 10.38 14.13
C LYS A 287 -22.15 8.95 14.27
N GLN A 288 -22.59 8.35 13.16
CA GLN A 288 -23.08 6.97 13.14
C GLN A 288 -21.97 5.98 13.47
N ALA A 289 -20.82 6.12 12.83
CA ALA A 289 -19.68 5.24 13.04
C ALA A 289 -19.13 5.36 14.47
N ARG A 290 -19.02 6.59 14.99
CA ARG A 290 -18.61 6.82 16.38
C ARG A 290 -19.52 6.13 17.37
N LYS A 291 -20.85 6.27 17.19
CA LYS A 291 -21.83 5.56 18.03
C LYS A 291 -21.68 4.04 17.93
N CYS A 292 -21.46 3.51 16.73
CA CYS A 292 -21.22 2.07 16.54
C CYS A 292 -19.99 1.60 17.30
N ILE A 293 -18.85 2.27 17.14
CA ILE A 293 -17.59 1.94 17.83
C ILE A 293 -17.76 1.96 19.35
N LEU A 294 -18.34 3.03 19.89
CA LEU A 294 -18.53 3.16 21.34
C LEU A 294 -19.50 2.10 21.90
N ASN A 295 -20.55 1.74 21.17
CA ASN A 295 -21.46 0.65 21.55
C ASN A 295 -20.74 -0.71 21.58
N VAL A 296 -19.94 -1.02 20.56
CA VAL A 296 -19.15 -2.26 20.49
C VAL A 296 -18.16 -2.33 21.66
N ALA A 297 -17.45 -1.23 21.93
CA ALA A 297 -16.51 -1.15 23.05
C ALA A 297 -17.23 -1.32 24.41
N SER A 298 -18.39 -0.66 24.59
CA SER A 298 -19.18 -0.81 25.82
C SER A 298 -19.69 -2.23 26.02
N ALA A 299 -20.21 -2.88 24.96
CA ALA A 299 -20.69 -4.25 25.02
C ALA A 299 -19.59 -5.25 25.35
N LEU A 300 -18.39 -5.02 24.80
CA LEU A 300 -17.22 -5.89 24.97
C LEU A 300 -16.60 -5.75 26.37
N THR A 301 -16.43 -4.52 26.85
CA THR A 301 -15.69 -4.22 28.08
C THR A 301 -16.59 -4.09 29.32
N GLY A 302 -17.92 -4.03 29.14
CA GLY A 302 -18.86 -3.74 30.23
C GLY A 302 -18.77 -2.31 30.79
N ALA A 303 -17.86 -1.49 30.26
CA ALA A 303 -17.66 -0.12 30.71
C ALA A 303 -18.47 0.85 29.83
N ALA A 304 -19.05 1.88 30.45
CA ALA A 304 -19.69 2.95 29.69
C ALA A 304 -18.65 3.73 28.89
N MET A 305 -18.93 3.97 27.61
CA MET A 305 -18.10 4.79 26.72
C MET A 305 -18.81 6.11 26.45
N PRO A 306 -18.44 7.21 27.13
CA PRO A 306 -19.04 8.52 26.89
C PRO A 306 -18.79 9.02 25.45
N ASP A 307 -19.68 9.87 24.95
CA ASP A 307 -19.58 10.44 23.59
C ASP A 307 -18.28 11.24 23.35
N ASP A 308 -17.66 11.77 24.41
CA ASP A 308 -16.39 12.50 24.36
C ASP A 308 -15.14 11.60 24.53
N THR A 309 -15.30 10.27 24.61
CA THR A 309 -14.19 9.30 24.57
C THR A 309 -13.31 9.59 23.37
N LEU A 310 -11.99 9.76 23.58
CA LEU A 310 -11.06 9.92 22.47
C LEU A 310 -10.86 8.58 21.76
N ILE A 311 -11.16 8.51 20.47
CA ILE A 311 -10.96 7.30 19.67
C ILE A 311 -9.66 7.44 18.88
N VAL A 312 -8.70 6.55 19.15
CA VAL A 312 -7.46 6.44 18.39
C VAL A 312 -7.40 5.09 17.69
N SER A 313 -6.74 5.01 16.54
CA SER A 313 -6.61 3.74 15.83
C SER A 313 -5.25 3.54 15.19
N THR A 314 -4.94 2.29 14.89
CA THR A 314 -3.92 1.88 13.92
C THR A 314 -4.52 0.84 12.99
N SER A 315 -4.06 0.79 11.74
CA SER A 315 -4.56 -0.16 10.75
C SER A 315 -3.46 -0.57 9.76
N GLY A 316 -3.66 -1.72 9.13
CA GLY A 316 -2.75 -2.22 8.11
C GLY A 316 -2.73 -3.74 8.02
N ARG A 317 -1.81 -4.30 7.22
CA ARG A 317 -1.57 -5.74 7.20
C ARG A 317 -0.95 -6.20 8.51
N ASN A 318 -1.08 -7.47 8.85
CA ASN A 318 -0.48 -8.05 10.05
C ASN A 318 1.05 -8.25 9.91
N ASP A 319 1.74 -7.13 9.64
CA ASP A 319 3.20 -7.03 9.61
C ASP A 319 3.68 -6.40 10.94
N TYR A 320 3.67 -7.17 12.01
CA TYR A 320 3.76 -6.72 13.39
C TYR A 320 4.82 -5.65 13.66
N ARG A 321 6.09 -5.91 13.31
CA ARG A 321 7.20 -4.97 13.50
C ARG A 321 7.22 -3.88 12.42
N CYS A 322 7.02 -4.25 11.15
CA CYS A 322 7.08 -3.29 10.05
C CYS A 322 6.04 -2.18 10.21
N LYS A 323 4.84 -2.53 10.69
CA LYS A 323 3.76 -1.56 10.97
C LYS A 323 3.86 -0.90 12.34
N GLY A 324 4.73 -1.40 13.23
CA GLY A 324 4.98 -0.83 14.53
C GLY A 324 3.88 -1.06 15.55
N PHE A 325 3.15 -2.20 15.45
CA PHE A 325 2.10 -2.52 16.43
C PHE A 325 2.66 -2.70 17.84
N ASP A 326 3.91 -3.12 17.96
CA ASP A 326 4.66 -3.16 19.20
C ASP A 326 4.77 -1.79 19.86
N VAL A 327 5.19 -0.78 19.10
CA VAL A 327 5.33 0.61 19.57
C VAL A 327 3.97 1.24 19.89
N PHE A 328 2.96 0.94 19.06
CA PHE A 328 1.59 1.37 19.32
C PHE A 328 1.09 0.86 20.68
N LEU A 329 1.25 -0.44 20.95
CA LEU A 329 0.82 -1.06 22.20
C LEU A 329 1.61 -0.53 23.40
N GLU A 330 2.92 -0.33 23.27
CA GLU A 330 3.75 0.29 24.29
C GLU A 330 3.26 1.72 24.61
N SER A 331 2.95 2.51 23.58
CA SER A 331 2.44 3.87 23.80
C SER A 331 1.08 3.88 24.52
N MET A 332 0.20 2.90 24.27
CA MET A 332 -1.08 2.75 24.97
C MET A 332 -0.88 2.28 26.41
N ALA A 333 0.10 1.42 26.68
CA ALA A 333 0.43 1.01 28.04
C ALA A 333 0.98 2.18 28.87
N GLN A 334 1.87 2.98 28.31
CA GLN A 334 2.36 4.21 28.96
C GLN A 334 1.24 5.22 29.19
N LEU A 335 0.37 5.42 28.21
CA LEU A 335 -0.78 6.32 28.33
C LEU A 335 -1.72 5.88 29.46
N ARG A 336 -2.04 4.58 29.53
CA ARG A 336 -2.87 4.03 30.59
C ARG A 336 -2.26 4.27 31.97
N ALA A 337 -0.97 3.99 32.14
CA ALA A 337 -0.28 4.20 33.41
C ALA A 337 -0.37 5.67 33.85
N GLN A 338 -0.04 6.60 32.95
CA GLN A 338 -0.06 8.04 33.25
C GLN A 338 -1.48 8.55 33.55
N LEU A 339 -2.49 8.18 32.75
CA LEU A 339 -3.87 8.64 32.99
C LEU A 339 -4.46 8.06 34.27
N ASN A 340 -4.15 6.83 34.62
CA ASN A 340 -4.60 6.21 35.88
C ASN A 340 -3.95 6.92 37.09
N GLU A 341 -2.66 7.26 37.05
CA GLU A 341 -1.97 8.01 38.09
C GLU A 341 -2.52 9.45 38.27
N GLU A 342 -2.89 10.11 37.18
CA GLU A 342 -3.51 11.43 37.17
C GLU A 342 -4.98 11.40 37.66
N GLY A 343 -5.54 10.22 37.97
CA GLY A 343 -6.94 10.05 38.36
C GLY A 343 -7.89 10.43 37.22
N GLY A 344 -7.47 10.18 35.97
CA GLY A 344 -8.09 10.64 34.72
C GLY A 344 -9.57 10.28 34.64
N LYS A 345 -10.39 11.29 34.33
CA LYS A 345 -11.84 11.14 34.13
C LYS A 345 -12.19 10.90 32.65
N ARG A 346 -11.24 11.13 31.74
CA ARG A 346 -11.45 11.03 30.28
C ARG A 346 -10.96 9.68 29.79
N GLN A 347 -11.74 9.08 28.92
CA GLN A 347 -11.44 7.76 28.36
C GLN A 347 -10.80 7.87 26.98
N VAL A 348 -9.90 6.92 26.68
CA VAL A 348 -9.30 6.71 25.37
C VAL A 348 -9.65 5.28 24.93
N LEU A 349 -10.18 5.15 23.73
CA LEU A 349 -10.42 3.89 23.07
C LEU A 349 -9.45 3.72 21.91
N ALA A 350 -8.59 2.71 21.98
CA ALA A 350 -7.60 2.39 20.98
C ALA A 350 -8.06 1.16 20.16
N LEU A 351 -8.19 1.32 18.86
CA LEU A 351 -8.57 0.26 17.93
C LEU A 351 -7.34 -0.20 17.13
N ILE A 352 -7.18 -1.51 17.00
CA ILE A 352 -6.18 -2.14 16.15
C ILE A 352 -6.93 -2.87 15.03
N GLU A 353 -7.03 -2.25 13.86
CA GLU A 353 -7.80 -2.72 12.70
C GLU A 353 -6.88 -3.48 11.76
N VAL A 354 -6.60 -4.75 12.08
CA VAL A 354 -5.58 -5.58 11.44
C VAL A 354 -6.11 -6.96 11.13
N PRO A 355 -6.31 -7.34 9.85
CA PRO A 355 -6.76 -8.68 9.50
C PRO A 355 -5.81 -9.76 10.00
N CYS A 356 -6.36 -10.72 10.74
CA CYS A 356 -5.65 -11.86 11.30
C CYS A 356 -6.22 -13.19 10.74
N TRP A 357 -5.78 -14.32 11.26
CA TRP A 357 -6.33 -15.63 10.89
C TRP A 357 -7.71 -15.84 11.53
N LEU A 358 -8.69 -15.26 10.85
CA LEU A 358 -10.05 -15.07 11.32
C LEU A 358 -10.86 -16.40 11.32
N GLU A 359 -11.54 -16.69 12.43
CA GLU A 359 -12.55 -17.72 12.51
C GLU A 359 -13.95 -17.16 12.22
N GLY A 360 -14.32 -16.02 12.84
CA GLY A 360 -15.59 -15.36 12.61
C GLY A 360 -15.95 -14.33 13.68
N PRO A 361 -17.12 -13.65 13.54
CA PRO A 361 -17.60 -12.72 14.56
C PRO A 361 -18.01 -13.47 15.84
N ARG A 362 -17.65 -12.90 16.98
CA ARG A 362 -17.97 -13.49 18.31
C ARG A 362 -19.47 -13.49 18.58
N ALA A 363 -20.02 -14.66 18.81
CA ALA A 363 -21.46 -14.85 19.07
C ALA A 363 -21.91 -14.18 20.39
N ASP A 364 -21.07 -14.22 21.44
CA ASP A 364 -21.36 -13.58 22.73
C ASP A 364 -21.39 -12.05 22.60
N LEU A 365 -20.52 -11.45 21.77
CA LEU A 365 -20.53 -10.02 21.49
C LEU A 365 -21.76 -9.63 20.66
N GLN A 366 -22.13 -10.42 19.66
CA GLN A 366 -23.36 -10.19 18.89
C GLN A 366 -24.60 -10.22 19.78
N GLU A 367 -24.65 -11.11 20.77
CA GLU A 367 -25.74 -11.17 21.74
C GLU A 367 -25.72 -9.96 22.69
N ALA A 368 -24.54 -9.58 23.22
CA ALA A 368 -24.40 -8.43 24.10
C ALA A 368 -24.75 -7.09 23.40
N LEU A 369 -24.56 -6.99 22.09
CA LEU A 369 -24.97 -5.82 21.29
C LEU A 369 -26.50 -5.71 21.17
N LYS A 370 -27.21 -6.84 21.16
CA LYS A 370 -28.70 -6.87 21.14
C LYS A 370 -29.28 -6.68 22.53
N ASN A 371 -28.67 -7.30 23.53
CA ASN A 371 -29.13 -7.38 24.91
C ASN A 371 -28.01 -6.98 25.88
N PRO A 372 -27.70 -5.66 26.03
CA PRO A 372 -26.61 -5.19 26.86
C PRO A 372 -26.78 -5.59 28.34
N THR A 373 -25.81 -6.28 28.91
CA THR A 373 -25.81 -6.74 30.32
C THR A 373 -25.09 -5.78 31.26
N GLY A 374 -24.23 -4.88 30.70
CA GLY A 374 -23.32 -4.03 31.49
C GLY A 374 -22.14 -4.79 32.10
N ASN A 375 -21.94 -6.06 31.76
CA ASN A 375 -20.81 -6.86 32.22
C ASN A 375 -19.77 -7.02 31.10
N ALA A 376 -18.48 -7.04 31.46
CA ALA A 376 -17.42 -7.36 30.51
C ALA A 376 -17.58 -8.80 30.00
N LEU A 377 -17.35 -8.98 28.70
CA LEU A 377 -17.27 -10.31 28.11
C LEU A 377 -15.91 -10.98 28.41
N PRO A 378 -15.83 -12.31 28.34
CA PRO A 378 -14.53 -12.98 28.33
C PRO A 378 -13.65 -12.43 27.20
N ASN A 379 -12.33 -12.27 27.45
CA ASN A 379 -11.39 -11.65 26.49
C ASN A 379 -11.91 -10.32 25.90
N PRO A 380 -12.10 -9.27 26.70
CA PRO A 380 -12.68 -8.00 26.25
C PRO A 380 -11.73 -7.17 25.35
N ILE A 381 -10.73 -7.79 24.78
CA ILE A 381 -9.68 -7.19 23.94
C ILE A 381 -9.86 -7.48 22.45
N ILE A 382 -10.86 -8.27 22.04
CA ILE A 382 -10.99 -8.74 20.65
C ILE A 382 -12.46 -8.87 20.24
N THR A 383 -12.77 -8.50 19.01
CA THR A 383 -14.15 -8.47 18.46
C THR A 383 -14.56 -9.75 17.73
N HIS A 384 -13.60 -10.53 17.24
CA HIS A 384 -13.84 -11.73 16.46
C HIS A 384 -12.97 -12.87 16.99
N ASP A 385 -13.38 -14.10 16.77
CA ASP A 385 -12.62 -15.29 17.12
C ASP A 385 -11.50 -15.55 16.10
N LEU A 386 -10.36 -16.04 16.59
CA LEU A 386 -9.18 -16.39 15.80
C LEU A 386 -8.83 -17.86 15.94
N HIS A 387 -8.41 -18.50 14.84
CA HIS A 387 -7.89 -19.87 14.87
C HIS A 387 -6.64 -20.02 15.74
N ASN A 388 -5.82 -18.96 15.84
CA ASN A 388 -4.55 -18.94 16.58
C ASN A 388 -4.52 -17.90 17.71
N LEU A 389 -5.62 -17.69 18.41
CA LEU A 389 -5.79 -16.64 19.43
C LEU A 389 -4.63 -16.54 20.44
N ASN A 390 -4.09 -17.67 20.88
CA ASN A 390 -3.03 -17.72 21.89
C ASN A 390 -1.61 -17.60 21.31
N GLU A 391 -1.48 -17.54 19.98
CA GLU A 391 -0.21 -17.44 19.27
C GLU A 391 -0.10 -16.11 18.50
N ASP A 392 -1.21 -15.40 18.32
CA ASP A 392 -1.21 -14.11 17.64
C ASP A 392 -0.37 -13.08 18.41
N ARG A 393 0.60 -12.46 17.73
CA ARG A 393 1.58 -11.55 18.35
C ARG A 393 0.92 -10.32 18.97
N ILE A 394 -0.13 -9.79 18.35
CA ILE A 394 -0.85 -8.60 18.87
C ILE A 394 -1.58 -9.00 20.16
N VAL A 395 -2.32 -10.09 20.15
CA VAL A 395 -3.05 -10.61 21.33
C VAL A 395 -2.09 -10.92 22.47
N CYS A 396 -1.00 -11.63 22.19
CA CYS A 396 0.02 -11.94 23.19
C CYS A 396 0.62 -10.67 23.81
N THR A 397 0.91 -9.65 22.98
CA THR A 397 1.47 -8.38 23.47
C THR A 397 0.46 -7.61 24.32
N ILE A 398 -0.80 -7.52 23.92
CA ILE A 398 -1.88 -6.90 24.71
C ILE A 398 -1.94 -7.53 26.12
N ARG A 399 -1.93 -8.87 26.19
CA ARG A 399 -1.95 -9.60 27.47
C ARG A 399 -0.68 -9.39 28.29
N ASN A 400 0.49 -9.48 27.67
CA ASN A 400 1.77 -9.32 28.35
C ASN A 400 1.94 -7.90 28.94
N MET A 401 1.38 -6.87 28.31
CA MET A 401 1.36 -5.50 28.80
C MET A 401 0.22 -5.23 29.78
N GLY A 402 -0.62 -6.22 30.09
CA GLY A 402 -1.77 -6.11 30.97
C GLY A 402 -2.86 -5.15 30.46
N LEU A 403 -2.97 -4.95 29.15
CA LEU A 403 -4.01 -4.12 28.49
C LEU A 403 -5.34 -4.89 28.38
N GLU A 404 -5.84 -5.36 29.52
CA GLU A 404 -6.98 -6.29 29.59
C GLU A 404 -8.34 -5.61 29.67
N ASN A 405 -8.38 -4.28 29.48
CA ASN A 405 -9.61 -3.47 29.49
C ASN A 405 -10.40 -3.57 30.80
N ARG A 406 -9.71 -3.55 31.93
CA ARG A 406 -10.35 -3.56 33.26
C ARG A 406 -11.30 -2.38 33.40
N PRO A 407 -12.39 -2.47 34.18
CA PRO A 407 -13.36 -1.37 34.33
C PRO A 407 -12.74 -0.04 34.72
N GLU A 408 -11.71 -0.05 35.59
CA GLU A 408 -11.01 1.13 36.09
C GLU A 408 -10.01 1.77 35.10
N ASP A 409 -9.59 1.04 34.05
CA ASP A 409 -8.60 1.56 33.10
C ASP A 409 -9.20 2.69 32.26
N CYS A 410 -8.48 3.82 32.19
CA CYS A 410 -8.86 4.97 31.34
C CYS A 410 -8.59 4.71 29.85
N VAL A 411 -7.74 3.75 29.51
CA VAL A 411 -7.40 3.37 28.15
C VAL A 411 -7.90 1.95 27.89
N LYS A 412 -8.75 1.81 26.87
CA LYS A 412 -9.21 0.51 26.39
C LYS A 412 -8.57 0.20 25.04
N VAL A 413 -8.08 -1.04 24.85
CA VAL A 413 -7.43 -1.48 23.60
C VAL A 413 -8.21 -2.66 23.03
N ILE A 414 -8.68 -2.53 21.80
CA ILE A 414 -9.51 -3.56 21.15
C ILE A 414 -8.91 -3.91 19.77
N LEU A 415 -8.62 -5.19 19.58
CA LEU A 415 -8.25 -5.75 18.28
C LEU A 415 -9.51 -6.06 17.46
N VAL A 416 -9.52 -5.55 16.23
CA VAL A 416 -10.53 -5.80 15.19
C VAL A 416 -9.86 -6.60 14.08
N PRO A 417 -9.88 -7.95 14.13
CA PRO A 417 -9.00 -8.80 13.33
C PRO A 417 -9.60 -9.20 11.99
N CYS A 418 -10.41 -8.34 11.36
CA CYS A 418 -11.10 -8.66 10.11
C CYS A 418 -10.98 -7.55 9.08
N TYR A 419 -11.26 -7.88 7.82
CA TYR A 419 -11.51 -6.87 6.79
C TYR A 419 -12.88 -6.21 7.04
N LEU A 420 -12.90 -4.88 7.05
CA LEU A 420 -14.08 -4.07 7.32
C LEU A 420 -14.74 -3.65 5.98
N GLU A 421 -15.48 -4.58 5.39
CA GLU A 421 -16.18 -4.38 4.11
C GLU A 421 -17.67 -4.03 4.28
N GLY A 422 -18.15 -3.89 5.53
CA GLY A 422 -19.53 -3.56 5.86
C GLY A 422 -20.42 -4.76 6.19
N ASN A 423 -19.86 -5.96 6.27
CA ASN A 423 -20.54 -7.23 6.53
C ASN A 423 -19.80 -8.13 7.52
N ASP A 424 -18.97 -7.53 8.38
CA ASP A 424 -18.10 -8.25 9.33
C ASP A 424 -18.85 -8.94 10.48
N GLY A 425 -20.14 -8.66 10.66
CA GLY A 425 -20.99 -9.26 11.67
C GLY A 425 -20.96 -8.57 13.03
N ILE A 426 -20.10 -7.58 13.25
CA ILE A 426 -20.00 -6.79 14.50
C ILE A 426 -20.29 -5.31 14.20
N PHE A 427 -19.43 -4.65 13.46
CA PHE A 427 -19.60 -3.24 13.09
C PHE A 427 -20.56 -3.06 11.92
N ASN A 428 -20.47 -3.93 10.93
CA ASN A 428 -21.22 -3.89 9.67
C ASN A 428 -21.13 -2.54 8.98
N MET A 429 -19.94 -1.92 9.04
CA MET A 429 -19.62 -0.63 8.44
C MET A 429 -18.29 -0.74 7.66
N PRO A 430 -18.20 -0.09 6.48
CA PRO A 430 -16.94 -0.07 5.74
C PRO A 430 -15.82 0.62 6.52
N TYR A 431 -14.58 0.18 6.33
CA TYR A 431 -13.37 0.71 6.96
C TYR A 431 -13.32 2.25 6.97
N TYR A 432 -13.56 2.88 5.83
CA TYR A 432 -13.50 4.34 5.73
C TYR A 432 -14.55 5.07 6.57
N HIS A 433 -15.69 4.44 6.85
CA HIS A 433 -16.68 5.03 7.78
C HIS A 433 -16.17 4.98 9.21
N LEU A 434 -15.55 3.87 9.63
CA LEU A 434 -14.95 3.74 10.96
C LEU A 434 -13.74 4.66 11.09
N LEU A 435 -12.90 4.77 10.07
CA LEU A 435 -11.77 5.69 10.03
C LEU A 435 -12.21 7.15 10.26
N ALA A 436 -13.30 7.58 9.61
CA ALA A 436 -13.87 8.93 9.82
C ALA A 436 -14.31 9.20 11.26
N ALA A 437 -14.59 8.18 12.06
CA ALA A 437 -14.96 8.31 13.46
C ALA A 437 -13.80 8.61 14.40
N ASN A 438 -12.59 8.27 14.01
CA ASN A 438 -11.39 8.43 14.83
C ASN A 438 -11.06 9.91 15.07
N ASP A 439 -10.38 10.17 16.19
CA ASP A 439 -9.87 11.48 16.54
C ASP A 439 -8.40 11.62 16.15
N LEU A 440 -7.66 10.49 16.17
CA LEU A 440 -6.25 10.40 15.76
C LEU A 440 -5.97 8.99 15.27
N ALA A 441 -5.17 8.85 14.22
CA ALA A 441 -4.63 7.58 13.78
C ALA A 441 -3.11 7.52 14.02
N LEU A 442 -2.59 6.37 14.44
CA LEU A 442 -1.21 6.20 14.86
C LEU A 442 -0.55 5.12 14.02
N TYR A 443 0.42 5.49 13.20
CA TYR A 443 1.13 4.61 12.26
C TYR A 443 2.64 4.66 12.52
N PRO A 444 3.13 4.07 13.62
CA PRO A 444 4.54 4.10 13.97
C PRO A 444 5.36 3.09 13.16
N SER A 445 5.22 3.12 11.84
CA SER A 445 5.84 2.14 10.95
C SER A 445 7.37 2.18 11.04
N TYR A 446 7.96 0.98 11.12
CA TYR A 446 9.40 0.78 11.00
C TYR A 446 9.83 0.61 9.54
N TYR A 447 8.95 0.05 8.70
CA TYR A 447 9.18 -0.13 7.27
C TYR A 447 7.92 0.22 6.48
N GLU A 448 7.91 1.38 5.82
CA GLU A 448 6.76 1.87 5.07
C GLU A 448 7.24 2.63 3.82
N PRO A 449 7.41 1.97 2.66
CA PRO A 449 7.90 2.63 1.44
C PRO A 449 7.13 3.87 1.02
N TRP A 450 5.80 3.87 1.22
CA TRP A 450 4.97 5.07 1.06
C TRP A 450 4.14 5.35 2.30
N GLY A 451 3.03 4.64 2.51
CA GLY A 451 2.10 4.84 3.61
C GLY A 451 0.75 5.36 3.14
N TYR A 452 -0.10 4.46 2.63
CA TYR A 452 -1.47 4.82 2.27
C TYR A 452 -2.33 5.09 3.49
N THR A 453 -2.22 4.29 4.54
CA THR A 453 -3.06 4.44 5.75
C THR A 453 -2.98 5.82 6.40
N PRO A 454 -1.80 6.46 6.59
CA PRO A 454 -1.77 7.84 7.08
C PRO A 454 -2.35 8.85 6.08
N LEU A 455 -2.14 8.66 4.77
CA LEU A 455 -2.73 9.53 3.74
C LEU A 455 -4.26 9.42 3.71
N GLU A 456 -4.80 8.21 3.77
CA GLU A 456 -6.24 7.94 3.84
C GLU A 456 -6.87 8.54 5.09
N SER A 457 -6.20 8.42 6.25
CA SER A 457 -6.65 9.06 7.48
C SER A 457 -6.81 10.57 7.31
N CYS A 458 -5.82 11.23 6.76
CA CYS A 458 -5.87 12.67 6.48
C CYS A 458 -7.01 13.02 5.53
N ALA A 459 -7.24 12.24 4.48
CA ALA A 459 -8.33 12.44 3.53
C ALA A 459 -9.71 12.32 4.20
N PHE A 460 -9.84 11.42 5.20
CA PHE A 460 -11.05 11.23 6.01
C PHE A 460 -11.11 12.11 7.26
N HIS A 461 -10.42 13.25 7.27
CA HIS A 461 -10.41 14.23 8.34
C HIS A 461 -9.87 13.67 9.68
N THR A 462 -9.09 12.62 9.66
CA THR A 462 -8.46 12.04 10.84
C THR A 462 -6.98 12.39 10.82
N PRO A 463 -6.50 13.31 11.70
CA PRO A 463 -5.09 13.59 11.82
C PRO A 463 -4.32 12.33 12.19
N CYS A 464 -3.05 12.27 11.84
CA CYS A 464 -2.26 11.08 12.12
C CYS A 464 -0.86 11.37 12.65
N VAL A 465 -0.30 10.34 13.28
CA VAL A 465 1.13 10.23 13.59
C VAL A 465 1.72 9.21 12.62
N THR A 466 2.84 9.53 12.00
CA THR A 466 3.66 8.61 11.20
C THR A 466 5.13 8.79 11.56
N THR A 467 6.02 8.07 10.89
CA THR A 467 7.47 8.17 11.14
C THR A 467 8.21 8.69 9.92
N ASP A 468 9.44 9.14 10.10
CA ASP A 468 10.37 9.49 9.02
C ASP A 468 10.91 8.26 8.26
N LEU A 469 10.59 7.04 8.72
CA LEU A 469 10.77 5.78 7.98
C LEU A 469 9.60 5.46 7.04
N SER A 470 8.67 6.39 6.88
CA SER A 470 7.56 6.34 5.93
C SER A 470 7.81 7.32 4.78
N GLY A 471 7.63 6.88 3.54
CA GLY A 471 7.73 7.77 2.38
C GLY A 471 6.73 8.92 2.44
N PHE A 472 5.52 8.70 2.97
CA PHE A 472 4.53 9.74 3.20
C PHE A 472 4.98 10.74 4.28
N GLY A 473 5.57 10.26 5.39
CA GLY A 473 6.11 11.13 6.45
C GLY A 473 7.18 12.07 5.89
N GLN A 474 8.17 11.54 5.18
CA GLN A 474 9.21 12.37 4.54
C GLN A 474 8.64 13.35 3.51
N TRP A 475 7.64 12.92 2.73
CA TRP A 475 6.97 13.81 1.79
C TRP A 475 6.25 14.95 2.50
N VAL A 476 5.59 14.69 3.65
CA VAL A 476 4.93 15.72 4.47
C VAL A 476 5.94 16.74 4.96
N ASP A 477 7.06 16.30 5.55
CA ASP A 477 8.14 17.20 6.00
C ASP A 477 8.66 18.08 4.86
N GLY A 478 8.86 17.50 3.68
CA GLY A 478 9.26 18.22 2.48
C GLY A 478 8.23 19.26 2.02
N VAL A 479 6.93 18.97 2.15
CA VAL A 479 5.84 19.90 1.79
C VAL A 479 5.68 21.02 2.80
N LEU A 480 5.92 20.75 4.09
CA LEU A 480 5.84 21.71 5.16
C LEU A 480 7.11 22.57 5.25
N GLY A 481 8.26 22.02 4.89
CA GLY A 481 9.58 22.64 5.07
C GLY A 481 10.11 22.54 6.50
N HIS A 482 9.47 21.72 7.33
CA HIS A 482 9.86 21.37 8.69
C HIS A 482 9.29 20.01 9.06
N GLU A 483 9.73 19.42 10.16
CA GLU A 483 9.16 18.20 10.73
C GLU A 483 7.69 18.40 11.10
N GLY A 484 6.81 17.52 10.59
CA GLY A 484 5.37 17.64 10.80
C GLY A 484 4.99 17.53 12.27
N THR A 485 4.11 18.41 12.72
CA THR A 485 3.59 18.47 14.08
C THR A 485 2.11 18.07 14.14
N LEU A 486 1.57 17.87 15.35
CA LEU A 486 0.14 17.61 15.52
C LEU A 486 -0.72 18.74 14.96
N GLU A 487 -0.30 19.98 15.15
CA GLU A 487 -0.98 21.17 14.64
C GLU A 487 -1.07 21.21 13.12
N ASP A 488 -0.12 20.60 12.41
CA ASP A 488 -0.13 20.47 10.95
C ASP A 488 -1.09 19.36 10.47
N GLY A 489 -1.67 18.60 11.39
CA GLY A 489 -2.56 17.47 11.09
C GLY A 489 -1.85 16.16 10.81
N VAL A 490 -0.54 16.18 10.63
CA VAL A 490 0.34 15.01 10.50
C VAL A 490 1.58 15.23 11.34
N ARG A 491 1.72 14.46 12.41
CA ARG A 491 2.97 14.44 13.17
C ARG A 491 3.90 13.40 12.61
N VAL A 492 5.11 13.78 12.25
CA VAL A 492 6.19 12.90 11.86
C VAL A 492 7.14 12.71 13.04
N ILE A 493 7.39 11.46 13.43
CA ILE A 493 8.29 11.14 14.54
C ILE A 493 9.54 10.48 13.98
N HIS A 494 10.71 10.90 14.47
CA HIS A 494 11.96 10.21 14.14
C HIS A 494 11.97 8.81 14.73
N ARG A 495 12.23 7.80 13.88
CA ARG A 495 12.33 6.39 14.28
C ARG A 495 13.61 5.75 13.75
N ASP A 496 14.29 4.99 14.62
CA ASP A 496 15.44 4.16 14.27
C ASP A 496 15.41 2.81 15.02
N ASP A 497 16.49 2.05 14.91
CA ASP A 497 16.60 0.74 15.59
C ASP A 497 16.81 0.81 17.09
N SER A 498 17.10 1.99 17.66
CA SER A 498 17.48 2.16 19.06
C SER A 498 16.48 2.96 19.89
N ASN A 499 15.57 3.72 19.26
CA ASN A 499 14.72 4.71 19.94
C ASN A 499 13.28 4.26 20.21
N TYR A 500 13.02 2.94 20.25
CA TYR A 500 11.70 2.36 20.47
C TYR A 500 10.89 3.02 21.60
N MET A 501 11.48 3.12 22.80
CA MET A 501 10.81 3.70 23.96
C MET A 501 10.54 5.20 23.80
N GLN A 502 11.42 5.92 23.13
CA GLN A 502 11.22 7.35 22.85
C GLN A 502 10.05 7.54 21.89
N VAL A 503 9.95 6.76 20.82
CA VAL A 503 8.82 6.83 19.86
C VAL A 503 7.50 6.55 20.58
N ALA A 504 7.45 5.52 21.43
CA ALA A 504 6.26 5.21 22.22
C ALA A 504 5.86 6.35 23.15
N GLN A 505 6.84 7.01 23.80
CA GLN A 505 6.61 8.15 24.67
C GLN A 505 6.11 9.38 23.90
N GLU A 506 6.67 9.67 22.73
CA GLU A 506 6.23 10.78 21.88
C GLU A 506 4.80 10.56 21.36
N MET A 507 4.45 9.32 20.99
CA MET A 507 3.08 8.97 20.63
C MET A 507 2.12 9.13 21.81
N CYS A 508 2.48 8.61 22.99
CA CYS A 508 1.72 8.78 24.22
C CYS A 508 1.44 10.27 24.50
N GLN A 509 2.48 11.12 24.41
CA GLN A 509 2.35 12.56 24.61
C GLN A 509 1.43 13.21 23.56
N THR A 510 1.54 12.80 22.29
CA THR A 510 0.67 13.31 21.21
C THR A 510 -0.81 13.00 21.47
N VAL A 511 -1.12 11.80 21.96
CA VAL A 511 -2.50 11.44 22.35
C VAL A 511 -2.97 12.30 23.52
N LYS A 512 -2.12 12.54 24.53
CA LYS A 512 -2.44 13.43 25.67
C LYS A 512 -2.67 14.87 25.24
N ASP A 513 -1.84 15.38 24.33
CA ASP A 513 -1.97 16.75 23.80
C ASP A 513 -3.32 16.91 23.10
N LEU A 514 -3.71 15.94 22.25
CA LEU A 514 -5.02 15.97 21.60
C LEU A 514 -6.16 15.77 22.60
N LEU A 515 -6.00 14.90 23.60
CA LEU A 515 -6.99 14.67 24.65
C LEU A 515 -7.28 15.98 25.41
N ASN A 516 -6.28 16.81 25.65
CA ASN A 516 -6.40 18.09 26.37
C ASN A 516 -6.69 19.28 25.46
N ALA A 517 -6.60 19.14 24.15
CA ALA A 517 -6.82 20.21 23.20
C ALA A 517 -8.29 20.69 23.21
N PRO A 518 -8.55 22.01 23.16
CA PRO A 518 -9.89 22.56 23.00
C PRO A 518 -10.53 22.12 21.68
N SER A 519 -11.87 22.06 21.63
CA SER A 519 -12.62 21.64 20.42
C SER A 519 -12.26 22.45 19.17
N LYS A 520 -12.01 23.77 19.31
CA LYS A 520 -11.57 24.62 18.20
C LYS A 520 -10.23 24.19 17.63
N GLN A 521 -9.25 23.85 18.49
CA GLN A 521 -7.93 23.37 18.07
C GLN A 521 -8.03 21.99 17.38
N ARG A 522 -8.79 21.05 17.95
CA ARG A 522 -9.04 19.75 17.31
C ARG A 522 -9.65 19.90 15.92
N THR A 523 -10.57 20.84 15.75
CA THR A 523 -11.17 21.13 14.44
C THR A 523 -10.13 21.68 13.46
N ALA A 524 -9.25 22.58 13.91
CA ALA A 524 -8.17 23.13 13.08
C ALA A 524 -7.20 22.04 12.63
N ILE A 525 -6.75 21.17 13.55
CA ILE A 525 -5.87 20.03 13.29
C ILE A 525 -6.48 19.11 12.20
N ARG A 526 -7.76 18.78 12.32
CA ARG A 526 -8.48 17.97 11.32
C ARG A 526 -8.50 18.61 9.94
N ASN A 527 -8.72 19.93 9.87
CA ASN A 527 -8.71 20.66 8.60
C ASN A 527 -7.32 20.73 7.98
N HIS A 528 -6.27 20.82 8.80
CA HIS A 528 -4.89 20.78 8.32
C HIS A 528 -4.56 19.39 7.73
N ALA A 529 -4.97 18.30 8.38
CA ALA A 529 -4.82 16.95 7.83
C ALA A 529 -5.43 16.83 6.42
N VAL A 530 -6.67 17.31 6.24
CA VAL A 530 -7.31 17.35 4.92
C VAL A 530 -6.52 18.19 3.92
N SER A 531 -5.96 19.32 4.36
CA SER A 531 -5.13 20.17 3.49
C SER A 531 -3.88 19.42 2.99
N ILE A 532 -3.25 18.62 3.84
CA ILE A 532 -2.12 17.77 3.44
C ILE A 532 -2.59 16.72 2.42
N ALA A 533 -3.67 15.97 2.69
CA ALA A 533 -4.18 14.97 1.77
C ALA A 533 -4.56 15.55 0.40
N ASN A 534 -5.10 16.78 0.37
CA ASN A 534 -5.43 17.45 -0.89
C ASN A 534 -4.21 17.77 -1.76
N LYS A 535 -3.02 17.93 -1.17
CA LYS A 535 -1.76 18.11 -1.92
C LYS A 535 -1.24 16.81 -2.51
N ALA A 536 -1.65 15.66 -1.96
CA ALA A 536 -1.25 14.32 -2.41
C ALA A 536 -2.23 13.69 -3.42
N GLN A 537 -3.09 14.45 -4.06
CA GLN A 537 -4.02 13.91 -5.06
C GLN A 537 -3.31 13.57 -6.37
N TRP A 538 -3.83 12.58 -7.09
CA TRP A 538 -3.27 12.14 -8.38
C TRP A 538 -3.14 13.27 -9.39
N LYS A 539 -4.07 14.24 -9.43
CA LYS A 539 -3.94 15.42 -10.30
C LYS A 539 -2.64 16.22 -10.09
N HIS A 540 -2.01 16.10 -8.92
CA HIS A 540 -0.74 16.75 -8.60
C HIS A 540 0.47 15.82 -8.83
N PHE A 541 0.29 14.50 -8.67
CA PHE A 541 1.37 13.53 -8.76
C PHE A 541 1.53 12.89 -10.15
N ILE A 542 0.49 12.92 -10.98
CA ILE A 542 0.53 12.32 -12.32
C ILE A 542 1.67 12.88 -13.20
N LYS A 543 2.11 14.10 -12.95
CA LYS A 543 3.23 14.73 -13.65
C LYS A 543 4.54 13.93 -13.58
N TYR A 544 4.79 13.24 -12.46
CA TYR A 544 5.98 12.41 -12.28
C TYR A 544 5.94 11.17 -13.17
N TYR A 545 4.74 10.62 -13.42
CA TYR A 545 4.56 9.55 -14.38
C TYR A 545 4.82 10.02 -15.82
N PHE A 546 4.34 11.20 -16.17
CA PHE A 546 4.62 11.79 -17.48
C PHE A 546 6.12 12.07 -17.66
N GLU A 547 6.81 12.46 -16.60
CA GLU A 547 8.27 12.59 -16.59
C GLU A 547 8.96 11.25 -16.85
N ALA A 548 8.53 10.17 -16.17
CA ALA A 548 9.06 8.83 -16.36
C ALA A 548 8.80 8.31 -17.79
N TYR A 549 7.62 8.55 -18.37
CA TYR A 549 7.30 8.17 -19.75
C TYR A 549 8.21 8.89 -20.74
N ASN A 550 8.35 10.22 -20.60
CA ASN A 550 9.25 10.99 -21.44
C ASN A 550 10.71 10.54 -21.32
N PHE A 551 11.15 10.24 -20.10
CA PHE A 551 12.50 9.75 -19.82
C PHE A 551 12.76 8.41 -20.52
N ALA A 552 11.87 7.43 -20.38
CA ALA A 552 12.00 6.12 -21.01
C ALA A 552 12.00 6.22 -22.54
N LEU A 553 11.06 6.97 -23.12
CA LEU A 553 10.98 7.18 -24.58
C LEU A 553 12.22 7.89 -25.11
N SER A 554 12.78 8.85 -24.37
CA SER A 554 14.00 9.56 -24.78
C SER A 554 15.23 8.66 -24.81
N ARG A 555 15.28 7.62 -23.99
CA ARG A 555 16.35 6.61 -24.00
C ARG A 555 16.24 5.67 -25.20
N VAL A 556 15.04 5.28 -25.58
CA VAL A 556 14.80 4.45 -26.78
C VAL A 556 15.13 5.24 -28.06
N ALA A 557 14.71 6.49 -28.15
CA ALA A 557 14.97 7.34 -29.33
C ALA A 557 16.47 7.64 -29.58
N LYS A 558 17.33 7.41 -28.58
CA LYS A 558 18.80 7.60 -28.68
C LYS A 558 19.54 6.33 -29.10
N LYS A 559 18.90 5.19 -29.12
CA LYS A 559 19.46 3.91 -29.59
C LYS A 559 19.28 3.75 -31.08
#